data_e81025abe63a99cd8048d3aff4081b93
#
_entry.id   e81025abe63a99cd8048d3aff4081b93
#
_cell.length_a   1.000
_cell.length_b   1.000
_cell.length_c   1.000
_cell.angle_alpha   90.00
_cell.angle_beta   90.00
_cell.angle_gamma   90.00
#
_symmetry.space_group_name_H-M   'P 1'
#
loop_
_entity.id
_entity.type
_entity.pdbx_description
1 polymer ?
#
loop_
_entity_poly.entity_id
_entity_poly.type
_entity_poly.pdbx_seq_one_letter_code
_entity_poly.pdbx_strand_id
1 'polypeptide(L)'
;MTDTPGAILEELLKLAGEQPAQQRATFSGADPILPTPFRIGDLGAAVIAAGAVQAARLLEQRAGLVQTVHVDVDAAAVALRASRYLTAVPPVPPSGRRPVGFYPTADGRFVFLQRLFPHHLQRQLAVLGLPADATDEAMAEAIAGWNGLELEDAIIAGGACGAMVRTHDEWAAHEQGREGRRQRAAP
;
A
#
# COMPACT_ATOMS: atom_id res chain seq x y z
N MET A 1 20.87 12.54 4.46
CA MET A 1 20.63 11.36 5.31
C MET A 1 20.80 10.14 4.43
N THR A 2 21.71 9.25 4.77
CA THR A 2 21.86 7.96 4.07
C THR A 2 20.70 7.08 4.50
N ASP A 3 19.69 6.95 3.63
CA ASP A 3 18.50 6.12 3.87
C ASP A 3 18.87 4.63 3.75
N THR A 4 19.66 4.13 4.68
CA THR A 4 19.95 2.70 4.81
C THR A 4 18.85 2.02 5.62
N PRO A 5 18.58 0.72 5.45
CA PRO A 5 17.57 0.02 6.24
C PRO A 5 17.83 0.13 7.76
N GLY A 6 19.10 0.23 8.18
CA GLY A 6 19.45 0.46 9.57
C GLY A 6 19.04 1.84 10.10
N ALA A 7 19.24 2.90 9.31
CA ALA A 7 18.82 4.25 9.69
C ALA A 7 17.28 4.36 9.75
N ILE A 8 16.58 3.73 8.81
CA ILE A 8 15.11 3.66 8.81
C ILE A 8 14.61 2.88 10.05
N LEU A 9 15.26 1.77 10.41
CA LEU A 9 14.92 0.99 11.60
C LEU A 9 15.01 1.85 12.88
N GLU A 10 16.10 2.59 13.05
CA GLU A 10 16.29 3.44 14.25
C GLU A 10 15.22 4.55 14.31
N GLU A 11 14.85 5.12 13.17
CA GLU A 11 13.77 6.11 13.12
C GLU A 11 12.41 5.49 13.48
N LEU A 12 12.08 4.31 12.96
CA LEU A 12 10.85 3.59 13.29
C LEU A 12 10.77 3.27 14.79
N LEU A 13 11.85 2.76 15.38
CA LEU A 13 11.91 2.47 16.82
C LEU A 13 11.73 3.73 17.65
N LYS A 14 12.36 4.83 17.26
CA LYS A 14 12.22 6.13 17.92
C LYS A 14 10.78 6.64 17.86
N LEU A 15 10.13 6.57 16.69
CA LEU A 15 8.72 6.98 16.54
C LEU A 15 7.76 6.12 17.37
N ALA A 16 8.11 4.86 17.61
CA ALA A 16 7.33 3.95 18.47
C ALA A 16 7.64 4.13 19.97
N GLY A 17 8.53 5.05 20.36
CA GLY A 17 8.96 5.21 21.74
C GLY A 17 9.84 4.06 22.25
N GLU A 18 10.42 3.28 21.36
CA GLU A 18 11.21 2.10 21.66
C GLU A 18 12.70 2.42 21.76
N GLN A 19 13.42 1.56 22.48
CA GLN A 19 14.89 1.66 22.57
C GLN A 19 15.55 1.38 21.22
N PRO A 20 16.72 2.00 20.93
CA PRO A 20 17.52 1.68 19.74
C PRO A 20 17.78 0.17 19.59
N ALA A 21 17.95 -0.28 18.36
CA ALA A 21 18.23 -1.71 18.09
C ALA A 21 19.56 -2.20 18.70
N GLN A 22 20.49 -1.28 19.03
CA GLN A 22 21.76 -1.58 19.71
C GLN A 22 22.57 -2.70 19.01
N GLN A 23 22.69 -2.63 17.69
CA GLN A 23 23.36 -3.65 16.86
C GLN A 23 22.68 -5.04 16.88
N ARG A 24 21.46 -5.14 17.34
CA ARG A 24 20.67 -6.40 17.29
C ARG A 24 20.14 -6.73 15.90
N ALA A 25 20.22 -5.80 14.97
CA ALA A 25 19.83 -6.00 13.58
C ALA A 25 20.98 -5.70 12.64
N THR A 26 21.17 -6.58 11.67
CA THR A 26 22.11 -6.45 10.55
C THR A 26 21.38 -6.63 9.24
N PHE A 27 21.89 -6.05 8.16
CA PHE A 27 21.28 -6.09 6.84
C PHE A 27 22.27 -6.52 5.79
N SER A 28 21.80 -7.25 4.76
CA SER A 28 22.51 -7.52 3.52
C SER A 28 21.67 -7.05 2.32
N GLY A 29 22.33 -6.72 1.21
CA GLY A 29 21.66 -6.17 0.03
C GLY A 29 21.34 -4.69 0.20
N ALA A 30 20.79 -4.09 -0.86
CA ALA A 30 20.35 -2.68 -0.89
C ALA A 30 19.43 -2.43 -2.09
N ASP A 31 18.51 -1.46 -1.99
CA ASP A 31 17.76 -0.96 -3.15
C ASP A 31 18.72 -0.28 -4.16
N PRO A 32 18.37 -0.28 -5.48
CA PRO A 32 17.07 -0.67 -6.06
C PRO A 32 16.96 -2.16 -6.41
N ILE A 33 15.90 -2.81 -5.93
CA ILE A 33 15.58 -4.21 -6.25
C ILE A 33 14.38 -4.28 -7.20
N LEU A 34 13.39 -3.43 -6.98
CA LEU A 34 12.19 -3.35 -7.80
C LEU A 34 12.28 -2.17 -8.78
N PRO A 35 11.66 -2.24 -9.97
CA PRO A 35 11.62 -1.15 -10.93
C PRO A 35 10.67 -0.03 -10.46
N THR A 36 11.07 0.70 -9.44
CA THR A 36 10.32 1.78 -8.79
C THR A 36 11.31 2.85 -8.30
N PRO A 37 10.94 4.14 -8.28
CA PRO A 37 11.75 5.19 -7.68
C PRO A 37 11.80 5.13 -6.14
N PHE A 38 10.95 4.31 -5.53
CA PHE A 38 10.86 4.18 -4.09
C PHE A 38 11.78 3.06 -3.56
N ARG A 39 12.40 3.28 -2.43
CA ARG A 39 13.27 2.31 -1.72
C ARG A 39 12.42 1.33 -0.92
N ILE A 40 11.67 0.50 -1.61
CA ILE A 40 10.71 -0.45 -0.99
C ILE A 40 11.42 -1.59 -0.29
N GLY A 41 12.55 -2.06 -0.82
CA GLY A 41 13.36 -3.11 -0.22
C GLY A 41 13.94 -2.67 1.13
N ASP A 42 14.58 -1.51 1.18
CA ASP A 42 15.15 -0.96 2.41
C ASP A 42 14.09 -0.68 3.47
N LEU A 43 12.97 -0.07 3.09
CA LEU A 43 11.86 0.16 4.01
C LEU A 43 11.25 -1.16 4.52
N GLY A 44 11.03 -2.12 3.61
CA GLY A 44 10.53 -3.44 3.96
C GLY A 44 11.44 -4.19 4.93
N ALA A 45 12.74 -4.17 4.67
CA ALA A 45 13.73 -4.78 5.55
C ALA A 45 13.75 -4.12 6.94
N ALA A 46 13.66 -2.79 7.01
CA ALA A 46 13.59 -2.06 8.27
C ALA A 46 12.33 -2.40 9.09
N VAL A 47 11.15 -2.49 8.43
CA VAL A 47 9.90 -2.85 9.10
C VAL A 47 9.94 -4.29 9.61
N ILE A 48 10.43 -5.24 8.82
CA ILE A 48 10.61 -6.64 9.23
C ILE A 48 11.58 -6.72 10.41
N ALA A 49 12.71 -6.00 10.33
CA ALA A 49 13.69 -5.96 11.42
C ALA A 49 13.10 -5.36 12.70
N ALA A 50 12.28 -4.31 12.63
CA ALA A 50 11.63 -3.73 13.80
C ALA A 50 10.79 -4.76 14.56
N GLY A 51 9.92 -5.51 13.84
CA GLY A 51 9.14 -6.60 14.45
C GLY A 51 10.01 -7.72 15.03
N ALA A 52 11.03 -8.14 14.29
CA ALA A 52 11.94 -9.22 14.72
C ALA A 52 12.79 -8.83 15.94
N VAL A 53 13.25 -7.58 16.03
CA VAL A 53 13.97 -7.07 17.21
C VAL A 53 13.07 -7.07 18.44
N GLN A 54 11.82 -6.68 18.32
CA GLN A 54 10.88 -6.73 19.45
C GLN A 54 10.56 -8.17 19.87
N ALA A 55 10.41 -9.10 18.92
CA ALA A 55 10.25 -10.52 19.23
C ALA A 55 11.49 -11.09 19.96
N ALA A 56 12.70 -10.73 19.51
CA ALA A 56 13.95 -11.12 20.15
C ALA A 56 14.07 -10.57 21.59
N ARG A 57 13.67 -9.31 21.82
CA ARG A 57 13.62 -8.71 23.16
C ARG A 57 12.64 -9.43 24.08
N LEU A 58 11.46 -9.77 23.56
CA LEU A 58 10.46 -10.51 24.33
C LEU A 58 10.97 -11.91 24.71
N LEU A 59 11.66 -12.59 23.79
CA LEU A 59 12.28 -13.89 24.06
C LEU A 59 13.38 -13.78 25.13
N GLU A 60 14.20 -12.75 25.06
CA GLU A 60 15.22 -12.47 26.08
C GLU A 60 14.59 -12.26 27.46
N GLN A 61 13.53 -11.45 27.54
CA GLN A 61 12.82 -11.20 28.80
C GLN A 61 12.18 -12.46 29.39
N ARG A 62 11.63 -13.34 28.54
CA ARG A 62 10.89 -14.54 28.98
C ARG A 62 11.79 -15.74 29.25
N ALA A 63 12.85 -15.90 28.48
CA ALA A 63 13.67 -17.12 28.48
C ALA A 63 15.18 -16.84 28.67
N GLY A 64 15.60 -15.59 28.81
CA GLY A 64 17.02 -15.23 28.90
C GLY A 64 17.83 -15.46 27.60
N LEU A 65 17.16 -15.74 26.50
CA LEU A 65 17.81 -16.06 25.22
C LEU A 65 18.04 -14.79 24.40
N VAL A 66 19.31 -14.40 24.25
CA VAL A 66 19.70 -13.25 23.42
C VAL A 66 19.81 -13.70 21.96
N GLN A 67 19.12 -12.97 21.07
CA GLN A 67 19.18 -13.20 19.62
C GLN A 67 19.59 -11.93 18.89
N THR A 68 20.28 -12.13 17.77
CA THR A 68 20.50 -11.11 16.73
C THR A 68 19.59 -11.38 15.55
N VAL A 69 19.17 -10.31 14.87
CA VAL A 69 18.31 -10.34 13.70
C VAL A 69 19.16 -10.05 12.48
N HIS A 70 19.02 -10.85 11.43
CA HIS A 70 19.58 -10.55 10.12
C HIS A 70 18.47 -10.48 9.10
N VAL A 71 18.42 -9.41 8.30
CA VAL A 71 17.41 -9.22 7.24
C VAL A 71 18.11 -8.97 5.91
N ASP A 72 17.78 -9.80 4.94
CA ASP A 72 18.18 -9.61 3.56
C ASP A 72 17.18 -8.72 2.85
N VAL A 73 17.64 -7.63 2.23
CA VAL A 73 16.81 -6.61 1.59
C VAL A 73 16.10 -7.16 0.36
N ASP A 74 16.75 -8.07 -0.40
CA ASP A 74 16.14 -8.73 -1.56
C ASP A 74 14.98 -9.63 -1.11
N ALA A 75 15.22 -10.42 -0.08
CA ALA A 75 14.18 -11.28 0.50
C ALA A 75 13.02 -10.46 1.10
N ALA A 76 13.29 -9.32 1.71
CA ALA A 76 12.27 -8.40 2.22
C ALA A 76 11.41 -7.84 1.08
N ALA A 77 12.01 -7.42 -0.04
CA ALA A 77 11.29 -6.95 -1.21
C ALA A 77 10.40 -8.04 -1.81
N VAL A 78 10.89 -9.28 -1.88
CA VAL A 78 10.10 -10.46 -2.31
C VAL A 78 8.95 -10.73 -1.35
N ALA A 79 9.18 -10.68 -0.04
CA ALA A 79 8.15 -10.91 0.97
C ALA A 79 6.99 -9.89 0.86
N LEU A 80 7.29 -8.61 0.62
CA LEU A 80 6.27 -7.57 0.39
C LEU A 80 5.42 -7.81 -0.87
N ARG A 81 5.91 -8.63 -1.79
CA ARG A 81 5.21 -9.02 -3.02
C ARG A 81 4.80 -10.49 -3.03
N ALA A 82 4.72 -11.14 -1.88
CA ALA A 82 4.46 -12.59 -1.76
C ALA A 82 3.24 -13.04 -2.57
N SER A 83 2.16 -12.25 -2.61
CA SER A 83 0.96 -12.54 -3.39
C SER A 83 1.21 -12.70 -4.90
N ARG A 84 2.30 -12.11 -5.43
CA ARG A 84 2.69 -12.23 -6.85
C ARG A 84 3.36 -13.57 -7.16
N TYR A 85 3.90 -14.22 -6.17
CA TYR A 85 4.64 -15.49 -6.28
C TYR A 85 3.83 -16.68 -5.76
N LEU A 86 2.64 -16.42 -5.17
CA LEU A 86 1.74 -17.46 -4.71
C LEU A 86 1.20 -18.27 -5.88
N THR A 87 1.41 -19.58 -5.86
CA THR A 87 0.82 -20.53 -6.80
C THR A 87 -0.21 -21.38 -6.07
N ALA A 88 -1.46 -21.34 -6.52
CA ALA A 88 -2.51 -22.20 -5.98
C ALA A 88 -2.51 -23.57 -6.65
N VAL A 89 -2.74 -24.63 -5.87
CA VAL A 89 -2.91 -26.00 -6.38
C VAL A 89 -4.23 -26.57 -5.82
N PRO A 90 -5.23 -26.85 -6.66
CA PRO A 90 -5.26 -26.64 -8.13
C PRO A 90 -5.21 -25.15 -8.51
N PRO A 91 -4.78 -24.81 -9.73
CA PRO A 91 -4.77 -23.44 -10.19
C PRO A 91 -6.15 -22.80 -10.12
N VAL A 92 -6.25 -21.61 -9.54
CA VAL A 92 -7.48 -20.82 -9.57
C VAL A 92 -7.59 -20.15 -10.94
N PRO A 93 -8.68 -20.35 -11.70
CA PRO A 93 -8.87 -19.66 -12.98
C PRO A 93 -8.78 -18.15 -12.79
N PRO A 94 -8.14 -17.41 -13.71
CA PRO A 94 -8.17 -15.96 -13.66
C PRO A 94 -9.61 -15.48 -13.70
N SER A 95 -9.96 -14.54 -12.85
CA SER A 95 -11.33 -13.99 -12.76
C SER A 95 -11.77 -13.24 -14.02
N GLY A 96 -10.89 -13.04 -14.99
CA GLY A 96 -11.13 -12.28 -16.23
C GLY A 96 -11.29 -10.77 -16.00
N ARG A 97 -11.46 -10.32 -14.77
CA ARG A 97 -11.61 -8.89 -14.42
C ARG A 97 -10.44 -8.40 -13.59
N ARG A 98 -10.00 -7.19 -13.85
CA ARG A 98 -8.99 -6.53 -13.01
C ARG A 98 -9.64 -6.11 -11.68
N PRO A 99 -9.11 -6.56 -10.53
CA PRO A 99 -9.71 -6.23 -9.22
C PRO A 99 -9.59 -4.75 -8.85
N VAL A 100 -8.66 -4.04 -9.49
CA VAL A 100 -8.40 -2.61 -9.30
C VAL A 100 -7.95 -2.00 -10.63
N GLY A 101 -8.21 -0.70 -10.82
CA GLY A 101 -7.77 -0.01 -12.03
C GLY A 101 -7.70 1.49 -11.86
N PHE A 102 -6.77 2.10 -12.62
CA PHE A 102 -6.73 3.53 -12.86
C PHE A 102 -7.37 3.81 -14.21
N TYR A 103 -8.29 4.77 -14.26
CA TYR A 103 -9.04 5.14 -15.44
C TYR A 103 -8.89 6.62 -15.70
N PRO A 104 -8.59 7.04 -16.95
CA PRO A 104 -8.60 8.44 -17.32
C PRO A 104 -10.03 8.98 -17.34
N THR A 105 -10.20 10.26 -16.97
CA THR A 105 -11.46 10.99 -16.95
C THR A 105 -11.46 12.12 -17.97
N ALA A 106 -12.64 12.68 -18.29
CA ALA A 106 -12.82 13.73 -19.31
C ALA A 106 -11.99 14.98 -19.05
N ASP A 107 -11.72 15.32 -17.80
CA ASP A 107 -10.93 16.46 -17.36
C ASP A 107 -9.40 16.20 -17.33
N GLY A 108 -8.93 15.09 -17.93
CA GLY A 108 -7.52 14.71 -17.99
C GLY A 108 -6.95 14.20 -16.66
N ARG A 109 -7.81 13.90 -15.68
CA ARG A 109 -7.44 13.31 -14.40
C ARG A 109 -7.51 11.79 -14.48
N PHE A 110 -7.27 11.15 -13.35
CA PHE A 110 -7.45 9.71 -13.18
C PHE A 110 -8.30 9.44 -11.95
N VAL A 111 -9.14 8.41 -12.04
CA VAL A 111 -9.79 7.81 -10.87
C VAL A 111 -9.25 6.40 -10.66
N PHE A 112 -9.10 6.02 -9.40
CA PHE A 112 -8.78 4.66 -8.98
C PHE A 112 -10.04 4.00 -8.46
N LEU A 113 -10.41 2.84 -9.02
CA LEU A 113 -11.57 2.06 -8.59
C LEU A 113 -11.13 0.75 -7.95
N GLN A 114 -11.60 0.49 -6.73
CA GLN A 114 -11.42 -0.77 -6.02
C GLN A 114 -12.58 -1.70 -6.31
N ARG A 115 -12.32 -2.85 -6.97
CA ARG A 115 -13.32 -3.82 -7.43
C ARG A 115 -13.10 -5.23 -6.89
N LEU A 116 -12.26 -5.36 -5.86
CA LEU A 116 -11.94 -6.66 -5.27
C LEU A 116 -13.19 -7.37 -4.72
N PHE A 117 -14.12 -6.59 -4.16
CA PHE A 117 -15.37 -7.12 -3.62
C PHE A 117 -16.50 -6.98 -4.64
N PRO A 118 -17.30 -8.06 -4.88
CA PRO A 118 -18.38 -8.03 -5.87
C PRO A 118 -19.38 -6.90 -5.66
N HIS A 119 -19.72 -6.56 -4.42
CA HIS A 119 -20.65 -5.48 -4.11
C HIS A 119 -20.12 -4.09 -4.48
N HIS A 120 -18.80 -3.85 -4.42
CA HIS A 120 -18.22 -2.59 -4.91
C HIS A 120 -18.36 -2.48 -6.43
N LEU A 121 -18.05 -3.56 -7.16
CA LEU A 121 -18.22 -3.58 -8.61
C LEU A 121 -19.68 -3.31 -9.01
N GLN A 122 -20.65 -4.01 -8.38
CA GLN A 122 -22.06 -3.82 -8.68
C GLN A 122 -22.52 -2.37 -8.50
N ARG A 123 -22.11 -1.72 -7.41
CA ARG A 123 -22.45 -0.32 -7.12
C ARG A 123 -21.76 0.65 -8.09
N GLN A 124 -20.51 0.37 -8.46
CA GLN A 124 -19.80 1.17 -9.47
C GLN A 124 -20.49 1.08 -10.84
N LEU A 125 -20.88 -0.12 -11.27
CA LEU A 125 -21.64 -0.31 -12.51
C LEU A 125 -22.98 0.42 -12.48
N ALA A 126 -23.69 0.40 -11.35
CA ALA A 126 -24.94 1.14 -11.19
C ALA A 126 -24.73 2.66 -11.29
N VAL A 127 -23.67 3.21 -10.69
CA VAL A 127 -23.31 4.64 -10.81
C VAL A 127 -22.99 5.02 -12.27
N LEU A 128 -22.29 4.13 -12.98
CA LEU A 128 -21.93 4.33 -14.39
C LEU A 128 -23.08 4.05 -15.36
N GLY A 129 -24.23 3.58 -14.88
CA GLY A 129 -25.38 3.21 -15.74
C GLY A 129 -25.12 1.96 -16.59
N LEU A 130 -24.25 1.07 -16.15
CA LEU A 130 -23.82 -0.11 -16.90
C LEU A 130 -24.47 -1.39 -16.37
N PRO A 131 -24.70 -2.39 -17.24
CA PRO A 131 -25.22 -3.70 -16.83
C PRO A 131 -24.20 -4.49 -16.00
N ALA A 132 -24.66 -5.49 -15.24
CA ALA A 132 -23.85 -6.27 -14.32
C ALA A 132 -22.72 -7.08 -15.00
N ASP A 133 -22.87 -7.37 -16.28
CA ASP A 133 -21.91 -8.11 -17.12
C ASP A 133 -21.04 -7.19 -17.99
N ALA A 134 -21.11 -5.87 -17.79
CA ALA A 134 -20.30 -4.91 -18.54
C ALA A 134 -18.80 -5.24 -18.47
N THR A 135 -18.11 -5.09 -19.59
CA THR A 135 -16.68 -5.34 -19.71
C THR A 135 -15.83 -4.24 -19.08
N ASP A 136 -14.56 -4.48 -18.88
CA ASP A 136 -13.60 -3.47 -18.40
C ASP A 136 -13.47 -2.30 -19.39
N GLU A 137 -13.60 -2.57 -20.69
CA GLU A 137 -13.57 -1.57 -21.76
C GLU A 137 -14.81 -0.66 -21.70
N ALA A 138 -16.02 -1.24 -21.53
CA ALA A 138 -17.24 -0.46 -21.35
C ALA A 138 -17.19 0.43 -20.10
N MET A 139 -16.60 -0.07 -19.01
CA MET A 139 -16.37 0.76 -17.83
C MET A 139 -15.39 1.92 -18.11
N ALA A 140 -14.29 1.64 -18.79
CA ALA A 140 -13.31 2.67 -19.14
C ALA A 140 -13.94 3.76 -20.04
N GLU A 141 -14.75 3.38 -21.01
CA GLU A 141 -15.47 4.29 -21.89
C GLU A 141 -16.47 5.17 -21.12
N ALA A 142 -17.27 4.56 -20.26
CA ALA A 142 -18.22 5.30 -19.42
C ALA A 142 -17.48 6.30 -18.48
N ILE A 143 -16.38 5.89 -17.86
CA ILE A 143 -15.58 6.74 -16.97
C ILE A 143 -14.96 7.92 -17.73
N ALA A 144 -14.52 7.72 -18.97
CA ALA A 144 -13.96 8.78 -19.81
C ALA A 144 -14.90 9.94 -20.08
N GLY A 145 -16.22 9.75 -19.88
CA GLY A 145 -17.23 10.82 -19.95
C GLY A 145 -17.41 11.63 -18.67
N TRP A 146 -16.78 11.24 -17.56
CA TRP A 146 -16.94 11.90 -16.25
C TRP A 146 -15.76 12.81 -15.91
N ASN A 147 -16.02 13.88 -15.16
CA ASN A 147 -14.97 14.59 -14.42
C ASN A 147 -14.53 13.76 -13.20
N GLY A 148 -13.23 13.78 -12.87
CA GLY A 148 -12.67 12.94 -11.82
C GLY A 148 -13.32 13.12 -10.45
N LEU A 149 -13.55 14.38 -10.02
CA LEU A 149 -14.16 14.68 -8.73
C LEU A 149 -15.66 14.34 -8.70
N GLU A 150 -16.39 14.63 -9.77
CA GLU A 150 -17.81 14.29 -9.87
C GLU A 150 -18.05 12.78 -9.82
N LEU A 151 -17.16 12.01 -10.47
CA LEU A 151 -17.22 10.55 -10.40
C LEU A 151 -16.86 10.04 -9.00
N GLU A 152 -15.86 10.60 -8.33
CA GLU A 152 -15.52 10.25 -6.95
C GLU A 152 -16.74 10.44 -6.03
N ASP A 153 -17.38 11.61 -6.11
CA ASP A 153 -18.57 11.94 -5.30
C ASP A 153 -19.73 10.97 -5.58
N ALA A 154 -19.98 10.66 -6.85
CA ALA A 154 -21.04 9.73 -7.25
C ALA A 154 -20.76 8.29 -6.76
N ILE A 155 -19.51 7.83 -6.85
CA ILE A 155 -19.05 6.51 -6.34
C ILE A 155 -19.22 6.42 -4.83
N ILE A 156 -18.85 7.47 -4.10
CA ILE A 156 -19.00 7.53 -2.63
C ILE A 156 -20.49 7.55 -2.28
N ALA A 157 -21.29 8.37 -2.92
CA ALA A 157 -22.74 8.44 -2.70
C ALA A 157 -23.44 7.10 -3.01
N GLY A 158 -22.96 6.37 -4.01
CA GLY A 158 -23.41 5.02 -4.35
C GLY A 158 -22.95 3.93 -3.37
N GLY A 159 -22.19 4.28 -2.32
CA GLY A 159 -21.64 3.34 -1.34
C GLY A 159 -20.61 2.38 -1.91
N ALA A 160 -19.95 2.77 -3.00
CA ALA A 160 -18.84 2.04 -3.60
C ALA A 160 -17.47 2.61 -3.14
N CYS A 161 -16.38 2.05 -3.65
CA CYS A 161 -15.04 2.44 -3.27
C CYS A 161 -14.25 2.89 -4.51
N GLY A 162 -13.85 4.15 -4.51
CA GLY A 162 -13.05 4.76 -5.56
C GLY A 162 -12.66 6.18 -5.17
N ALA A 163 -11.61 6.70 -5.79
CA ALA A 163 -11.13 8.04 -5.52
C ALA A 163 -10.44 8.65 -6.74
N MET A 164 -10.56 9.96 -6.91
CA MET A 164 -9.75 10.70 -7.86
C MET A 164 -8.28 10.71 -7.39
N VAL A 165 -7.37 10.52 -8.33
CA VAL A 165 -5.93 10.62 -8.06
C VAL A 165 -5.56 12.09 -7.86
N ARG A 166 -5.02 12.40 -6.69
CA ARG A 166 -4.59 13.74 -6.29
C ARG A 166 -3.08 13.87 -6.35
N THR A 167 -2.59 15.04 -6.67
CA THR A 167 -1.18 15.39 -6.47
C THR A 167 -0.88 15.48 -4.97
N HIS A 168 0.42 15.53 -4.61
CA HIS A 168 0.83 15.72 -3.22
C HIS A 168 0.24 17.01 -2.62
N ASP A 169 0.27 18.10 -3.36
CA ASP A 169 -0.22 19.40 -2.89
C ASP A 169 -1.75 19.42 -2.75
N GLU A 170 -2.48 18.83 -3.68
CA GLU A 170 -3.92 18.66 -3.58
C GLU A 170 -4.33 17.81 -2.37
N TRP A 171 -3.60 16.70 -2.14
CA TRP A 171 -3.82 15.89 -0.94
C TRP A 171 -3.49 16.66 0.33
N ALA A 172 -2.39 17.41 0.29
CA ALA A 172 -1.99 18.26 1.39
C ALA A 172 -3.02 19.34 1.74
N ALA A 173 -3.72 19.87 0.73
CA ALA A 173 -4.80 20.85 0.90
C ALA A 173 -6.16 20.22 1.21
N HIS A 174 -6.33 18.90 0.98
CA HIS A 174 -7.56 18.18 1.26
C HIS A 174 -7.81 18.06 2.78
N GLU A 175 -9.08 18.08 3.21
CA GLU A 175 -9.44 17.99 4.62
C GLU A 175 -8.85 16.76 5.31
N GLN A 176 -9.02 15.59 4.73
CA GLN A 176 -8.48 14.34 5.23
C GLN A 176 -6.94 14.34 5.29
N GLY A 177 -6.28 14.94 4.29
CA GLY A 177 -4.82 15.09 4.27
C GLY A 177 -4.30 16.01 5.37
N ARG A 178 -5.05 17.08 5.69
CA ARG A 178 -4.75 17.97 6.81
C ARG A 178 -4.92 17.28 8.16
N GLU A 179 -6.01 16.52 8.32
CA GLU A 179 -6.28 15.79 9.57
C GLU A 179 -5.22 14.71 9.82
N GLY A 180 -4.83 13.95 8.83
CA GLY A 180 -3.76 12.96 8.95
C GLY A 180 -2.39 13.57 9.33
N ARG A 181 -2.15 14.85 9.02
CA ARG A 181 -0.95 15.57 9.50
C ARG A 181 -1.10 16.02 10.97
N ARG A 182 -2.27 16.48 11.38
CA ARG A 182 -2.54 16.86 12.77
C ARG A 182 -2.34 15.70 13.72
N GLN A 183 -2.83 14.52 13.37
CA GLN A 183 -2.69 13.31 14.19
C GLN A 183 -1.22 12.87 14.33
N ARG A 184 -0.40 13.05 13.29
CA ARG A 184 1.05 12.76 13.36
C ARG A 184 1.85 13.79 14.14
N ALA A 185 1.35 15.00 14.31
CA ALA A 185 2.00 16.06 15.08
C ALA A 185 1.54 16.12 16.53
N ALA A 186 0.55 15.31 16.92
CA ALA A 186 0.14 15.16 18.30
C ALA A 186 1.19 14.35 19.08
N PRO A 187 1.61 14.80 20.28
CA PRO A 187 2.62 14.14 21.10
C PRO A 187 2.17 12.78 21.62
#